data_2e6f13827b9b3812a72ac6f483513f3e
#
_entry.id   2e6f13827b9b3812a72ac6f483513f3e
#
_cell.length_a   1.000
_cell.length_b   1.000
_cell.length_c   1.000
_cell.angle_alpha   90.00
_cell.angle_beta   90.00
_cell.angle_gamma   90.00
#
_symmetry.space_group_name_H-M   'P 1'
#
loop_
_entity.id
_entity.type
_entity.pdbx_description
1 polymer ?
#
loop_
_entity_poly.entity_id
_entity_poly.type
_entity_poly.pdbx_seq_one_letter_code
_entity_poly.pdbx_strand_id
1 'polypeptide(L)'
;MVAPGGMRIMAAIVDRQTFILPRAVAADTEVFAIGDLHGRTDLLHALLDEAAGETRRRARRALVFLGDLVDRGPDSIGTIDLAIGAGARIGADAQIGLMGNHETMMRLALDASAPWDDALHALANWLRNGGGAVVRQFVDFEVEPAGPEELLTVIRVALPHRIRAWLETLRANWRSGNVLFVHAGVNPGVDLERFLAVPWNTPLAEVHEDMHWAWVRWPFLEASPGPGGFGGYLVVHGHTPNDARPDPSHEEQIRNFRINLDAGSGKTGLAKMAVFRGAEVKVLTALGPTNAMLSRAQG
;
A
#
# COMPACT_ATOMS: atom_id res chain seq x y z
N MET A 1 -18.56 -24.66 20.44
CA MET A 1 -19.97 -24.12 20.35
C MET A 1 -19.89 -22.87 19.50
N VAL A 2 -20.49 -22.88 18.30
CA VAL A 2 -20.51 -21.75 17.38
C VAL A 2 -21.64 -20.83 17.84
N ALA A 3 -21.32 -19.56 18.11
CA ALA A 3 -22.34 -18.56 18.44
C ALA A 3 -23.20 -18.27 17.21
N PRO A 4 -24.53 -18.15 17.34
CA PRO A 4 -25.44 -17.96 16.23
C PRO A 4 -25.51 -16.47 15.81
N GLY A 5 -25.33 -16.20 14.52
CA GLY A 5 -26.03 -15.11 13.85
C GLY A 5 -25.43 -13.69 13.90
N GLY A 6 -24.14 -13.50 14.00
CA GLY A 6 -23.55 -12.20 13.68
C GLY A 6 -23.57 -11.96 12.16
N MET A 7 -24.36 -10.99 11.69
CA MET A 7 -24.36 -10.54 10.29
C MET A 7 -22.93 -10.10 9.93
N ARG A 8 -22.20 -10.94 9.21
CA ARG A 8 -20.87 -10.60 8.70
C ARG A 8 -21.08 -9.51 7.65
N ILE A 9 -20.84 -8.25 8.01
CA ILE A 9 -20.85 -7.16 7.04
C ILE A 9 -19.66 -7.43 6.12
N MET A 10 -19.95 -7.96 4.94
CA MET A 10 -18.93 -8.24 3.92
C MET A 10 -18.63 -6.96 3.16
N ALA A 11 -17.37 -6.69 2.89
CA ALA A 11 -16.98 -5.61 2.00
C ALA A 11 -17.50 -5.89 0.58
N ALA A 12 -17.90 -4.84 -0.14
CA ALA A 12 -18.43 -4.93 -1.49
C ALA A 12 -17.98 -3.74 -2.34
N ILE A 13 -17.96 -3.92 -3.67
CA ILE A 13 -17.69 -2.82 -4.60
C ILE A 13 -18.93 -1.92 -4.67
N VAL A 14 -18.72 -0.64 -4.33
CA VAL A 14 -19.79 0.37 -4.25
C VAL A 14 -19.72 1.43 -5.33
N ASP A 15 -18.57 1.59 -6.01
CA ASP A 15 -18.38 2.57 -7.06
C ASP A 15 -17.45 2.05 -8.16
N ARG A 16 -17.69 2.50 -9.40
CA ARG A 16 -16.88 2.22 -10.58
C ARG A 16 -16.87 3.44 -11.49
N GLN A 17 -15.70 4.01 -11.72
CA GLN A 17 -15.50 5.18 -12.58
C GLN A 17 -14.47 4.84 -13.66
N THR A 18 -14.67 5.34 -14.88
CA THR A 18 -13.74 5.11 -16.00
C THR A 18 -13.26 6.45 -16.55
N PHE A 19 -11.95 6.54 -16.79
CA PHE A 19 -11.30 7.74 -17.29
C PHE A 19 -10.34 7.41 -18.44
N ILE A 20 -10.00 8.44 -19.23
CA ILE A 20 -8.94 8.37 -20.24
C ILE A 20 -7.72 9.15 -19.71
N LEU A 21 -6.57 8.50 -19.73
CA LEU A 21 -5.32 9.03 -19.21
C LEU A 21 -4.53 9.76 -20.31
N PRO A 22 -3.73 10.78 -19.94
CA PRO A 22 -2.77 11.40 -20.86
C PRO A 22 -1.55 10.51 -21.14
N ARG A 23 -1.43 9.37 -20.46
CA ARG A 23 -0.37 8.36 -20.61
C ARG A 23 -0.99 6.97 -20.64
N ALA A 24 -0.23 5.98 -21.11
CA ALA A 24 -0.70 4.62 -21.28
C ALA A 24 0.26 3.63 -20.61
N VAL A 25 -0.28 2.55 -20.04
CA VAL A 25 0.49 1.35 -19.72
C VAL A 25 0.91 0.65 -21.02
N ALA A 26 1.86 -0.29 -20.94
CA ALA A 26 2.31 -1.07 -22.08
C ALA A 26 1.10 -1.70 -22.83
N ALA A 27 1.12 -1.65 -24.15
CA ALA A 27 -0.04 -1.98 -24.99
C ALA A 27 -0.49 -3.45 -24.87
N ASP A 28 0.43 -4.35 -24.57
CA ASP A 28 0.20 -5.78 -24.37
C ASP A 28 -0.24 -6.16 -22.97
N THR A 29 -0.24 -5.21 -22.04
CA THR A 29 -0.42 -5.45 -20.60
C THR A 29 -1.68 -4.76 -20.06
N GLU A 30 -2.47 -5.47 -19.27
CA GLU A 30 -3.44 -4.85 -18.35
C GLU A 30 -2.86 -4.89 -16.93
N VAL A 31 -3.02 -3.78 -16.20
CA VAL A 31 -2.46 -3.63 -14.85
C VAL A 31 -3.58 -3.41 -13.86
N PHE A 32 -3.60 -4.21 -12.80
CA PHE A 32 -4.46 -4.07 -11.63
C PHE A 32 -3.60 -3.47 -10.52
N ALA A 33 -3.90 -2.26 -10.07
CA ALA A 33 -3.17 -1.59 -9.00
C ALA A 33 -4.08 -1.39 -7.80
N ILE A 34 -3.65 -1.84 -6.62
CA ILE A 34 -4.38 -1.74 -5.35
C ILE A 34 -3.64 -0.77 -4.44
N GLY A 35 -4.39 0.21 -3.87
CA GLY A 35 -3.88 1.19 -2.92
C GLY A 35 -3.72 0.64 -1.50
N ASP A 36 -3.57 1.56 -0.55
CA ASP A 36 -3.32 1.29 0.86
C ASP A 36 -4.45 0.48 1.50
N LEU A 37 -4.06 -0.58 2.22
CA LEU A 37 -5.02 -1.51 2.83
C LEU A 37 -5.01 -1.48 4.36
N HIS A 38 -3.84 -1.28 4.98
CA HIS A 38 -3.71 -1.20 6.42
C HIS A 38 -4.45 -2.33 7.16
N GLY A 39 -4.08 -3.60 6.88
CA GLY A 39 -4.64 -4.75 7.57
C GLY A 39 -6.14 -5.01 7.32
N ARG A 40 -6.68 -4.54 6.19
CA ARG A 40 -8.09 -4.72 5.80
C ARG A 40 -8.23 -5.86 4.80
N THR A 41 -8.11 -7.07 5.30
CA THR A 41 -8.27 -8.32 4.53
C THR A 41 -9.65 -8.43 3.87
N ASP A 42 -10.70 -7.93 4.52
CA ASP A 42 -12.06 -7.89 3.99
C ASP A 42 -12.19 -7.06 2.71
N LEU A 43 -11.57 -5.87 2.70
CA LEU A 43 -11.55 -5.00 1.52
C LEU A 43 -10.72 -5.62 0.39
N LEU A 44 -9.58 -6.23 0.71
CA LEU A 44 -8.75 -6.92 -0.27
C LEU A 44 -9.49 -8.09 -0.91
N HIS A 45 -10.24 -8.88 -0.13
CA HIS A 45 -11.09 -9.94 -0.67
C HIS A 45 -12.08 -9.40 -1.72
N ALA A 46 -12.82 -8.33 -1.41
CA ALA A 46 -13.79 -7.74 -2.32
C ALA A 46 -13.14 -7.25 -3.62
N LEU A 47 -11.97 -6.60 -3.53
CA LEU A 47 -11.23 -6.12 -4.71
C LEU A 47 -10.70 -7.29 -5.57
N LEU A 48 -10.19 -8.35 -4.95
CA LEU A 48 -9.68 -9.52 -5.67
C LEU A 48 -10.80 -10.35 -6.31
N ASP A 49 -11.98 -10.45 -5.68
CA ASP A 49 -13.14 -11.12 -6.28
C ASP A 49 -13.62 -10.38 -7.53
N GLU A 50 -13.68 -9.05 -7.50
CA GLU A 50 -13.97 -8.24 -8.67
C GLU A 50 -12.90 -8.43 -9.76
N ALA A 51 -11.60 -8.37 -9.38
CA ALA A 51 -10.49 -8.56 -10.31
C ALA A 51 -10.49 -9.95 -10.97
N ALA A 52 -10.83 -11.00 -10.22
CA ALA A 52 -10.94 -12.37 -10.74
C ALA A 52 -12.10 -12.52 -11.74
N GLY A 53 -13.18 -11.75 -11.57
CA GLY A 53 -14.31 -11.69 -12.49
C GLY A 53 -14.02 -10.91 -13.78
N GLU A 54 -12.94 -10.11 -13.83
CA GLU A 54 -12.59 -9.32 -15.01
C GLU A 54 -12.07 -10.19 -16.16
N THR A 55 -12.75 -10.11 -17.30
CA THR A 55 -12.29 -10.78 -18.52
C THR A 55 -10.92 -10.25 -18.94
N ARG A 56 -9.97 -11.15 -19.17
CA ARG A 56 -8.64 -10.79 -19.67
C ARG A 56 -8.74 -10.22 -21.09
N ARG A 57 -8.19 -9.01 -21.27
CA ARG A 57 -8.26 -8.27 -22.54
C ARG A 57 -6.90 -8.00 -23.17
N ARG A 58 -5.80 -8.40 -22.51
CA ARG A 58 -4.42 -8.22 -22.98
C ARG A 58 -3.63 -9.52 -22.84
N ALA A 59 -2.53 -9.59 -23.57
CA ALA A 59 -1.64 -10.76 -23.55
C ALA A 59 -1.05 -11.00 -22.17
N ARG A 60 -0.79 -9.93 -21.42
CA ARG A 60 -0.24 -9.96 -20.06
C ARG A 60 -1.18 -9.30 -19.06
N ARG A 61 -1.17 -9.81 -17.84
CA ARG A 61 -1.85 -9.23 -16.68
C ARG A 61 -0.85 -9.06 -15.54
N ALA A 62 -0.73 -7.86 -15.00
CA ALA A 62 0.09 -7.57 -13.83
C ALA A 62 -0.80 -7.12 -12.66
N LEU A 63 -0.45 -7.56 -11.45
CA LEU A 63 -1.02 -7.07 -10.19
C LEU A 63 0.03 -6.26 -9.46
N VAL A 64 -0.32 -5.05 -9.04
CA VAL A 64 0.55 -4.14 -8.28
C VAL A 64 -0.11 -3.76 -6.97
N PHE A 65 0.57 -3.99 -5.85
CA PHE A 65 0.23 -3.41 -4.56
C PHE A 65 1.08 -2.16 -4.36
N LEU A 66 0.46 -1.02 -4.04
CA LEU A 66 1.17 0.26 -3.90
C LEU A 66 1.90 0.42 -2.57
N GLY A 67 1.80 -0.54 -1.65
CA GLY A 67 2.35 -0.49 -0.30
C GLY A 67 1.30 -0.17 0.76
N ASP A 68 1.73 -0.05 2.01
CA ASP A 68 0.90 0.15 3.20
C ASP A 68 -0.21 -0.91 3.36
N LEU A 69 0.20 -2.19 3.22
CA LEU A 69 -0.68 -3.32 3.49
C LEU A 69 -0.83 -3.58 4.99
N VAL A 70 0.17 -3.16 5.77
CA VAL A 70 0.31 -3.42 7.21
C VAL A 70 -0.16 -2.25 8.07
N ASP A 71 -0.23 -2.50 9.37
CA ASP A 71 -0.51 -1.55 10.46
C ASP A 71 -1.96 -1.09 10.57
N ARG A 72 -2.30 -0.52 11.72
CA ARG A 72 -3.59 0.14 12.04
C ARG A 72 -4.80 -0.78 12.04
N GLY A 73 -4.93 -1.63 11.05
CA GLY A 73 -6.11 -2.49 10.86
C GLY A 73 -6.04 -3.80 11.63
N PRO A 74 -7.13 -4.56 11.60
CA PRO A 74 -7.28 -5.73 12.46
C PRO A 74 -6.47 -6.95 12.03
N ASP A 75 -6.07 -7.05 10.74
CA ASP A 75 -5.52 -8.30 10.19
C ASP A 75 -4.44 -8.04 9.13
N SER A 76 -3.29 -7.49 9.56
CA SER A 76 -2.15 -7.25 8.66
C SER A 76 -1.52 -8.56 8.16
N ILE A 77 -1.42 -9.57 9.03
CA ILE A 77 -0.85 -10.87 8.65
C ILE A 77 -1.72 -11.56 7.61
N GLY A 78 -3.03 -11.63 7.83
CA GLY A 78 -3.96 -12.18 6.83
C GLY A 78 -4.00 -11.36 5.53
N THR A 79 -3.83 -10.05 5.61
CA THR A 79 -3.74 -9.19 4.41
C THR A 79 -2.50 -9.53 3.57
N ILE A 80 -1.33 -9.72 4.22
CA ILE A 80 -0.11 -10.16 3.52
C ILE A 80 -0.29 -11.58 2.96
N ASP A 81 -0.81 -12.53 3.75
CA ASP A 81 -1.05 -13.90 3.30
C ASP A 81 -1.96 -13.94 2.06
N LEU A 82 -3.02 -13.14 2.05
CA LEU A 82 -3.91 -13.00 0.91
C LEU A 82 -3.20 -12.33 -0.28
N ALA A 83 -2.39 -11.30 -0.03
CA ALA A 83 -1.63 -10.60 -1.05
C ALA A 83 -0.61 -11.53 -1.72
N ILE A 84 0.09 -12.40 -0.97
CA ILE A 84 1.05 -13.37 -1.54
C ILE A 84 0.40 -14.24 -2.61
N GLY A 85 -0.84 -14.70 -2.40
CA GLY A 85 -1.58 -15.55 -3.34
C GLY A 85 -2.41 -14.80 -4.39
N ALA A 86 -2.47 -13.48 -4.32
CA ALA A 86 -3.42 -12.67 -5.09
C ALA A 86 -3.20 -12.75 -6.61
N GLY A 87 -1.95 -12.78 -7.05
CA GLY A 87 -1.62 -12.90 -8.48
C GLY A 87 -2.20 -14.16 -9.11
N ALA A 88 -2.03 -15.31 -8.45
CA ALA A 88 -2.60 -16.57 -8.91
C ALA A 88 -4.14 -16.52 -8.93
N ARG A 89 -4.77 -15.90 -7.92
CA ARG A 89 -6.24 -15.77 -7.82
C ARG A 89 -6.84 -15.02 -9.00
N ILE A 90 -6.20 -13.97 -9.48
CA ILE A 90 -6.71 -13.17 -10.61
C ILE A 90 -6.11 -13.57 -11.96
N GLY A 91 -5.29 -14.62 -12.01
CA GLY A 91 -4.59 -15.06 -13.23
C GLY A 91 -3.57 -14.05 -13.73
N ALA A 92 -2.84 -13.37 -12.84
CA ALA A 92 -1.76 -12.46 -13.22
C ALA A 92 -0.49 -13.21 -13.60
N ASP A 93 0.19 -12.74 -14.66
CA ASP A 93 1.50 -13.27 -15.08
C ASP A 93 2.65 -12.68 -14.26
N ALA A 94 2.42 -11.53 -13.63
CA ALA A 94 3.37 -10.88 -12.74
C ALA A 94 2.63 -10.25 -11.54
N GLN A 95 3.25 -10.37 -10.36
CA GLN A 95 2.81 -9.70 -9.15
C GLN A 95 3.94 -8.85 -8.59
N ILE A 96 3.66 -7.60 -8.30
CA ILE A 96 4.59 -6.59 -7.81
C ILE A 96 4.07 -6.03 -6.50
N GLY A 97 4.86 -6.15 -5.44
CA GLY A 97 4.64 -5.41 -4.18
C GLY A 97 5.55 -4.18 -4.17
N LEU A 98 4.99 -3.00 -3.95
CA LEU A 98 5.76 -1.81 -3.66
C LEU A 98 5.87 -1.63 -2.14
N MET A 99 6.95 -1.02 -1.70
CA MET A 99 7.21 -0.76 -0.30
C MET A 99 6.61 0.59 0.09
N GLY A 100 5.66 0.58 1.02
CA GLY A 100 5.16 1.79 1.66
C GLY A 100 6.04 2.24 2.81
N ASN A 101 5.74 3.39 3.39
CA ASN A 101 6.47 3.86 4.56
C ASN A 101 6.22 2.97 5.80
N HIS A 102 5.06 2.34 5.91
CA HIS A 102 4.76 1.39 6.97
C HIS A 102 5.61 0.11 6.87
N GLU A 103 5.72 -0.48 5.68
CA GLU A 103 6.63 -1.61 5.44
C GLU A 103 8.10 -1.20 5.63
N THR A 104 8.48 0.02 5.27
CA THR A 104 9.85 0.51 5.48
C THR A 104 10.18 0.60 6.97
N MET A 105 9.31 1.20 7.80
CA MET A 105 9.50 1.27 9.25
C MET A 105 9.59 -0.13 9.88
N MET A 106 8.66 -1.02 9.50
CA MET A 106 8.66 -2.42 9.93
C MET A 106 9.96 -3.14 9.54
N ARG A 107 10.37 -3.02 8.28
CA ARG A 107 11.55 -3.70 7.76
C ARG A 107 12.84 -3.19 8.40
N LEU A 108 12.99 -1.87 8.61
CA LEU A 108 14.13 -1.28 9.31
C LEU A 108 14.24 -1.76 10.77
N ALA A 109 13.12 -1.82 11.50
CA ALA A 109 13.09 -2.35 12.85
C ALA A 109 13.52 -3.84 12.89
N LEU A 110 13.15 -4.61 11.87
CA LEU A 110 13.38 -6.06 11.81
C LEU A 110 14.71 -6.44 11.14
N ASP A 111 15.42 -5.49 10.54
CA ASP A 111 16.73 -5.73 9.92
C ASP A 111 17.77 -6.07 11.00
N ALA A 112 18.23 -7.31 11.00
CA ALA A 112 19.25 -7.77 11.97
C ALA A 112 20.66 -7.20 11.68
N SER A 113 20.87 -6.65 10.47
CA SER A 113 22.15 -6.03 10.07
C SER A 113 22.22 -4.54 10.42
N ALA A 114 21.07 -3.90 10.71
CA ALA A 114 21.03 -2.49 11.09
C ALA A 114 21.70 -2.25 12.45
N PRO A 115 22.36 -1.09 12.66
CA PRO A 115 22.79 -0.66 13.99
C PRO A 115 21.61 -0.73 14.97
N TRP A 116 21.92 -1.14 16.22
CA TRP A 116 20.86 -1.37 17.21
C TRP A 116 20.02 -0.13 17.51
N ASP A 117 20.67 1.03 17.60
CA ASP A 117 19.99 2.31 17.85
C ASP A 117 19.06 2.70 16.69
N ASP A 118 19.47 2.45 15.44
CA ASP A 118 18.63 2.70 14.26
C ASP A 118 17.42 1.77 14.25
N ALA A 119 17.61 0.50 14.61
CA ALA A 119 16.51 -0.46 14.71
C ALA A 119 15.51 -0.09 15.82
N LEU A 120 15.99 0.37 16.99
CA LEU A 120 15.13 0.86 18.08
C LEU A 120 14.39 2.14 17.68
N HIS A 121 15.06 3.06 16.98
CA HIS A 121 14.43 4.26 16.45
C HIS A 121 13.33 3.90 15.45
N ALA A 122 13.59 2.95 14.55
CA ALA A 122 12.61 2.44 13.60
C ALA A 122 11.44 1.76 14.30
N LEU A 123 11.69 0.92 15.33
CA LEU A 123 10.64 0.30 16.15
C LEU A 123 9.73 1.35 16.78
N ALA A 124 10.32 2.37 17.43
CA ALA A 124 9.55 3.42 18.09
C ALA A 124 8.68 4.19 17.09
N ASN A 125 9.18 4.48 15.89
CA ASN A 125 8.42 5.10 14.82
C ASN A 125 7.31 4.17 14.31
N TRP A 126 7.62 2.91 14.07
CA TRP A 126 6.64 1.92 13.61
C TRP A 126 5.49 1.76 14.58
N LEU A 127 5.78 1.60 15.88
CA LEU A 127 4.73 1.47 16.92
C LEU A 127 3.85 2.72 17.01
N ARG A 128 4.43 3.94 16.95
CA ARG A 128 3.67 5.21 16.93
C ARG A 128 2.75 5.35 15.71
N ASN A 129 3.09 4.71 14.60
CA ASN A 129 2.31 4.76 13.36
C ASN A 129 1.31 3.60 13.21
N GLY A 130 1.16 2.76 14.23
CA GLY A 130 0.15 1.69 14.25
C GLY A 130 0.69 0.27 14.17
N GLY A 131 2.02 0.09 14.19
CA GLY A 131 2.69 -1.22 14.14
C GLY A 131 2.33 -2.16 15.29
N GLY A 132 1.90 -1.62 16.44
CA GLY A 132 1.40 -2.42 17.55
C GLY A 132 0.21 -3.31 17.16
N ALA A 133 -0.58 -2.93 16.15
CA ALA A 133 -1.65 -3.78 15.63
C ALA A 133 -1.10 -5.04 14.94
N VAL A 134 0.04 -4.93 14.27
CA VAL A 134 0.72 -6.08 13.63
C VAL A 134 1.36 -6.98 14.68
N VAL A 135 2.10 -6.37 15.61
CA VAL A 135 2.84 -7.12 16.65
C VAL A 135 1.91 -8.04 17.43
N ARG A 136 0.75 -7.55 17.85
CA ARG A 136 -0.28 -8.34 18.57
C ARG A 136 -0.86 -9.53 17.78
N GLN A 137 -0.60 -9.65 16.49
CA GLN A 137 -1.09 -10.77 15.68
C GLN A 137 -0.17 -11.99 15.70
N PHE A 138 1.06 -11.84 16.19
CA PHE A 138 2.03 -12.95 16.24
C PHE A 138 2.86 -12.99 17.53
N VAL A 139 2.74 -11.99 18.40
CA VAL A 139 3.34 -12.02 19.75
C VAL A 139 2.22 -12.15 20.76
N ASP A 140 2.28 -13.20 21.56
CA ASP A 140 1.45 -13.34 22.74
C ASP A 140 2.21 -12.74 23.93
N PHE A 141 1.67 -11.67 24.51
CA PHE A 141 2.27 -11.01 25.65
C PHE A 141 1.73 -11.63 26.96
N GLU A 142 2.13 -12.86 27.28
CA GLU A 142 1.89 -13.43 28.62
C GLU A 142 2.63 -12.61 29.71
N VAL A 143 3.78 -12.03 29.33
CA VAL A 143 4.57 -11.12 30.18
C VAL A 143 4.94 -9.90 29.32
N GLU A 144 4.61 -8.71 29.79
CA GLU A 144 4.99 -7.47 29.13
C GLU A 144 6.53 -7.34 29.07
N PRO A 145 7.10 -7.01 27.90
CA PRO A 145 8.54 -6.79 27.77
C PRO A 145 9.02 -5.67 28.71
N ALA A 146 10.17 -5.87 29.33
CA ALA A 146 10.75 -4.89 30.28
C ALA A 146 11.17 -3.58 29.60
N GLY A 147 11.29 -3.57 28.26
CA GLY A 147 11.64 -2.37 27.50
C GLY A 147 11.68 -2.62 25.99
N PRO A 148 12.00 -1.56 25.20
CA PRO A 148 11.97 -1.62 23.74
C PRO A 148 12.99 -2.61 23.17
N GLU A 149 14.11 -2.87 23.84
CA GLU A 149 15.14 -3.81 23.41
C GLU A 149 14.65 -5.26 23.48
N GLU A 150 14.01 -5.61 24.58
CA GLU A 150 13.41 -6.93 24.75
C GLU A 150 12.25 -7.11 23.77
N LEU A 151 11.38 -6.09 23.62
CA LEU A 151 10.30 -6.11 22.66
C LEU A 151 10.82 -6.35 21.24
N LEU A 152 11.86 -5.63 20.81
CA LEU A 152 12.46 -5.81 19.48
C LEU A 152 12.99 -7.22 19.29
N THR A 153 13.63 -7.79 20.31
CA THR A 153 14.14 -9.17 20.28
C THR A 153 13.00 -10.17 20.11
N VAL A 154 11.93 -10.02 20.90
CA VAL A 154 10.73 -10.88 20.83
C VAL A 154 10.08 -10.81 19.44
N ILE A 155 9.88 -9.59 18.92
CA ILE A 155 9.29 -9.39 17.58
C ILE A 155 10.15 -10.06 16.50
N ARG A 156 11.46 -9.88 16.53
CA ARG A 156 12.38 -10.48 15.56
C ARG A 156 12.33 -12.00 15.55
N VAL A 157 12.17 -12.62 16.71
CA VAL A 157 12.08 -14.09 16.84
C VAL A 157 10.71 -14.60 16.41
N ALA A 158 9.63 -13.92 16.83
CA ALA A 158 8.27 -14.37 16.62
C ALA A 158 7.74 -14.13 15.19
N LEU A 159 8.35 -13.19 14.41
CA LEU A 159 7.87 -12.84 13.08
C LEU A 159 7.87 -14.08 12.15
N PRO A 160 6.71 -14.44 11.56
CA PRO A 160 6.62 -15.57 10.65
C PRO A 160 7.57 -15.42 9.45
N HIS A 161 8.31 -16.48 9.13
CA HIS A 161 9.31 -16.47 8.04
C HIS A 161 8.72 -15.98 6.70
N ARG A 162 7.48 -16.37 6.36
CA ARG A 162 6.81 -15.96 5.12
C ARG A 162 6.58 -14.46 5.03
N ILE A 163 6.34 -13.79 6.17
CA ILE A 163 6.17 -12.32 6.22
C ILE A 163 7.52 -11.64 5.99
N ARG A 164 8.58 -12.15 6.61
CA ARG A 164 9.96 -11.67 6.36
C ARG A 164 10.32 -11.81 4.89
N ALA A 165 10.11 -12.99 4.31
CA ALA A 165 10.39 -13.25 2.91
C ALA A 165 9.57 -12.32 1.98
N TRP A 166 8.30 -12.05 2.30
CA TRP A 166 7.48 -11.11 1.55
C TRP A 166 8.07 -9.70 1.59
N LEU A 167 8.46 -9.19 2.76
CA LEU A 167 9.08 -7.86 2.91
C LEU A 167 10.33 -7.70 2.03
N GLU A 168 11.12 -8.76 1.85
CA GLU A 168 12.32 -8.76 1.01
C GLU A 168 12.02 -8.64 -0.48
N THR A 169 10.82 -9.00 -0.93
CA THR A 169 10.41 -8.91 -2.35
C THR A 169 9.95 -7.51 -2.75
N LEU A 170 9.68 -6.62 -1.79
CA LEU A 170 9.11 -5.31 -2.04
C LEU A 170 10.10 -4.39 -2.77
N ARG A 171 9.57 -3.56 -3.66
CA ARG A 171 10.33 -2.66 -4.54
C ARG A 171 9.98 -1.21 -4.26
N ALA A 172 10.89 -0.28 -4.60
CA ALA A 172 10.66 1.16 -4.51
C ALA A 172 9.59 1.64 -5.51
N ASN A 173 9.62 1.10 -6.72
CA ASN A 173 8.72 1.49 -7.80
C ASN A 173 8.61 0.39 -8.87
N TRP A 174 7.63 0.58 -9.78
CA TRP A 174 7.49 -0.23 -10.98
C TRP A 174 6.91 0.61 -12.12
N ARG A 175 7.20 0.24 -13.37
CA ARG A 175 6.76 0.97 -14.56
C ARG A 175 6.10 0.06 -15.58
N SER A 176 5.07 0.59 -16.24
CA SER A 176 4.45 -0.03 -17.41
C SER A 176 4.15 1.06 -18.44
N GLY A 177 4.77 1.00 -19.62
CA GLY A 177 4.69 2.09 -20.59
C GLY A 177 5.12 3.43 -19.99
N ASN A 178 4.25 4.43 -20.08
CA ASN A 178 4.46 5.77 -19.51
C ASN A 178 3.66 5.99 -18.20
N VAL A 179 3.41 4.92 -17.44
CA VAL A 179 2.80 4.96 -16.11
C VAL A 179 3.80 4.44 -15.09
N LEU A 180 4.08 5.25 -14.07
CA LEU A 180 4.94 4.94 -12.94
C LEU A 180 4.06 4.63 -11.72
N PHE A 181 4.34 3.51 -11.07
CA PHE A 181 3.73 3.09 -9.81
C PHE A 181 4.76 3.26 -8.71
N VAL A 182 4.43 4.04 -7.68
CA VAL A 182 5.29 4.34 -6.53
C VAL A 182 4.40 4.60 -5.32
N HIS A 183 4.87 4.30 -4.10
CA HIS A 183 3.98 4.40 -2.94
C HIS A 183 3.49 5.82 -2.68
N ALA A 184 4.38 6.79 -2.40
CA ALA A 184 3.95 8.14 -2.00
C ALA A 184 3.92 9.15 -3.15
N GLY A 185 4.81 9.00 -4.13
CA GLY A 185 4.93 9.94 -5.24
C GLY A 185 6.37 10.21 -5.63
N VAL A 186 6.59 11.37 -6.26
CA VAL A 186 7.91 11.83 -6.71
C VAL A 186 8.12 13.31 -6.36
N ASN A 187 9.37 13.74 -6.18
CA ASN A 187 9.66 15.16 -6.03
C ASN A 187 9.96 15.78 -7.41
N PRO A 188 9.11 16.69 -7.92
CA PRO A 188 9.31 17.30 -9.25
C PRO A 188 10.54 18.20 -9.35
N GLY A 189 11.12 18.62 -8.21
CA GLY A 189 12.34 19.42 -8.15
C GLY A 189 13.64 18.60 -8.21
N VAL A 190 13.53 17.26 -8.31
CA VAL A 190 14.67 16.35 -8.30
C VAL A 190 14.64 15.49 -9.56
N ASP A 191 15.81 15.12 -10.09
CA ASP A 191 15.88 14.14 -11.17
C ASP A 191 15.18 12.84 -10.77
N LEU A 192 14.29 12.35 -11.62
CA LEU A 192 13.40 11.23 -11.32
C LEU A 192 14.18 9.95 -10.97
N GLU A 193 15.21 9.63 -11.75
CA GLU A 193 15.95 8.38 -11.54
C GLU A 193 16.77 8.46 -10.24
N ARG A 194 17.36 9.61 -9.96
CA ARG A 194 18.06 9.85 -8.69
C ARG A 194 17.11 9.77 -7.50
N PHE A 195 15.90 10.34 -7.62
CA PHE A 195 14.89 10.28 -6.56
C PHE A 195 14.43 8.85 -6.27
N LEU A 196 14.12 8.07 -7.31
CA LEU A 196 13.66 6.69 -7.19
C LEU A 196 14.76 5.71 -6.77
N ALA A 197 16.04 6.11 -6.89
CA ALA A 197 17.19 5.30 -6.46
C ALA A 197 17.55 5.47 -4.99
N VAL A 198 16.83 6.31 -4.21
CA VAL A 198 17.06 6.44 -2.77
C VAL A 198 16.91 5.07 -2.11
N PRO A 199 17.89 4.61 -1.31
CA PRO A 199 17.84 3.29 -0.69
C PRO A 199 16.68 3.18 0.32
N TRP A 200 15.98 2.04 0.30
CA TRP A 200 14.88 1.77 1.24
C TRP A 200 15.37 1.75 2.71
N ASN A 201 16.62 1.38 2.93
CA ASN A 201 17.25 1.26 4.26
C ASN A 201 17.95 2.53 4.73
N THR A 202 17.63 3.68 4.15
CA THR A 202 18.05 4.97 4.71
C THR A 202 17.56 5.06 6.17
N PRO A 203 18.46 5.32 7.15
CA PRO A 203 18.05 5.47 8.55
C PRO A 203 16.94 6.51 8.69
N LEU A 204 15.90 6.23 9.48
CA LEU A 204 14.75 7.14 9.58
C LEU A 204 15.12 8.54 10.07
N ALA A 205 16.17 8.67 10.86
CA ALA A 205 16.69 9.97 11.30
C ALA A 205 17.28 10.81 10.15
N GLU A 206 17.66 10.18 9.04
CA GLU A 206 18.23 10.81 7.84
C GLU A 206 17.21 10.98 6.71
N VAL A 207 16.01 10.38 6.86
CA VAL A 207 14.95 10.52 5.85
C VAL A 207 14.38 11.93 5.90
N HIS A 208 14.61 12.67 4.83
CA HIS A 208 13.86 13.88 4.54
C HIS A 208 12.60 13.51 3.76
N GLU A 209 11.43 13.84 4.30
CA GLU A 209 10.12 13.45 3.73
C GLU A 209 10.05 13.77 2.22
N ASP A 210 10.45 14.97 1.82
CA ASP A 210 10.39 15.41 0.42
C ASP A 210 11.42 14.73 -0.50
N MET A 211 12.36 13.98 0.05
CA MET A 211 13.46 13.37 -0.69
C MET A 211 13.37 11.83 -0.74
N HIS A 212 12.26 11.25 -0.30
CA HIS A 212 12.11 9.80 -0.30
C HIS A 212 10.78 9.34 -0.89
N TRP A 213 10.83 8.39 -1.82
CA TRP A 213 9.69 7.86 -2.58
C TRP A 213 8.58 7.19 -1.73
N ALA A 214 8.87 6.83 -0.48
CA ALA A 214 7.90 6.26 0.43
C ALA A 214 7.23 7.31 1.34
N TRP A 215 7.67 8.59 1.36
CA TRP A 215 7.16 9.62 2.28
C TRP A 215 6.74 10.93 1.62
N VAL A 216 7.18 11.22 0.38
CA VAL A 216 6.94 12.54 -0.24
C VAL A 216 5.45 12.90 -0.31
N ARG A 217 5.12 14.14 0.03
CA ARG A 217 3.75 14.67 0.00
C ARG A 217 3.64 15.96 -0.79
N TRP A 218 3.90 17.08 -0.15
CA TRP A 218 3.50 18.39 -0.68
C TRP A 218 4.17 18.82 -1.97
N PRO A 219 5.47 18.62 -2.19
CA PRO A 219 6.09 18.92 -3.47
C PRO A 219 5.44 18.17 -4.64
N PHE A 220 4.94 16.95 -4.38
CA PHE A 220 4.26 16.13 -5.37
C PHE A 220 2.78 16.47 -5.50
N LEU A 221 2.05 16.54 -4.39
CA LEU A 221 0.59 16.67 -4.39
C LEU A 221 0.12 18.02 -4.92
N GLU A 222 0.91 19.09 -4.75
CA GLU A 222 0.62 20.43 -5.25
C GLU A 222 1.19 20.69 -6.65
N ALA A 223 1.98 19.78 -7.17
CA ALA A 223 2.63 19.97 -8.47
C ALA A 223 1.65 19.92 -9.64
N SER A 224 1.90 20.80 -10.61
CA SER A 224 1.27 20.79 -11.93
C SER A 224 2.37 20.68 -12.99
N PRO A 225 2.82 19.45 -13.34
CA PRO A 225 4.05 19.21 -14.09
C PRO A 225 3.97 19.62 -15.57
N GLY A 226 2.83 20.14 -16.04
CA GLY A 226 2.60 20.46 -17.45
C GLY A 226 2.48 19.21 -18.33
N PRO A 227 2.47 19.36 -19.67
CA PRO A 227 2.14 18.25 -20.59
C PRO A 227 3.16 17.12 -20.61
N GLY A 228 4.35 17.33 -20.07
CA GLY A 228 5.40 16.32 -19.92
C GLY A 228 5.10 15.29 -18.83
N GLY A 229 4.26 15.62 -17.86
CA GLY A 229 4.08 14.82 -16.66
C GLY A 229 5.32 14.80 -15.77
N PHE A 230 5.42 13.84 -14.89
CA PHE A 230 6.57 13.67 -13.99
C PHE A 230 7.67 12.87 -14.69
N GLY A 231 8.66 13.54 -15.26
CA GLY A 231 9.73 12.87 -16.00
C GLY A 231 9.25 12.02 -17.18
N GLY A 232 8.15 12.40 -17.84
CA GLY A 232 7.51 11.64 -18.92
C GLY A 232 6.37 10.72 -18.47
N TYR A 233 6.12 10.57 -17.18
CA TYR A 233 5.17 9.62 -16.60
C TYR A 233 3.91 10.29 -16.03
N LEU A 234 2.81 9.51 -16.03
CA LEU A 234 1.73 9.64 -15.08
C LEU A 234 2.07 8.78 -13.87
N VAL A 235 1.85 9.30 -12.65
CA VAL A 235 2.18 8.61 -11.40
C VAL A 235 0.93 8.06 -10.73
N VAL A 236 0.93 6.76 -10.43
CA VAL A 236 -0.08 6.08 -9.61
C VAL A 236 0.50 5.88 -8.22
N HIS A 237 -0.22 6.35 -7.19
CA HIS A 237 0.30 6.40 -5.83
C HIS A 237 -0.77 6.16 -4.75
N GLY A 238 -0.35 6.09 -3.49
CA GLY A 238 -1.15 6.01 -2.27
C GLY A 238 -0.66 7.00 -1.21
N HIS A 239 -0.43 6.53 0.02
CA HIS A 239 0.24 7.19 1.15
C HIS A 239 -0.51 8.36 1.80
N THR A 240 -1.13 9.22 1.03
CA THR A 240 -1.83 10.39 1.55
C THR A 240 -3.30 10.25 1.22
N PRO A 241 -4.13 9.84 2.21
CA PRO A 241 -5.53 9.60 1.95
C PRO A 241 -6.24 10.89 1.58
N ASN A 242 -7.21 10.74 0.70
CA ASN A 242 -7.98 11.83 0.13
C ASN A 242 -8.91 12.54 1.15
N ASP A 243 -9.00 12.06 2.39
CA ASP A 243 -9.80 12.65 3.46
C ASP A 243 -9.13 13.83 4.18
N ALA A 244 -7.82 14.03 3.97
CA ALA A 244 -7.04 15.06 4.67
C ALA A 244 -7.32 16.50 4.19
N ARG A 245 -7.91 16.68 2.99
CA ARG A 245 -8.41 17.95 2.40
C ARG A 245 -9.53 17.63 1.41
N PRO A 246 -10.38 18.59 0.99
CA PRO A 246 -11.26 18.39 -0.17
C PRO A 246 -10.41 17.93 -1.35
N ASP A 247 -10.53 16.66 -1.68
CA ASP A 247 -9.64 16.02 -2.63
C ASP A 247 -10.00 16.46 -4.05
N PRO A 248 -8.99 16.76 -4.88
CA PRO A 248 -9.25 16.93 -6.30
C PRO A 248 -9.90 15.65 -6.84
N SER A 249 -10.94 15.78 -7.66
CA SER A 249 -11.55 14.65 -8.35
C SER A 249 -10.49 13.85 -9.12
N HIS A 250 -10.75 12.58 -9.41
CA HIS A 250 -9.83 11.80 -10.25
C HIS A 250 -9.52 12.50 -11.58
N GLU A 251 -10.48 13.23 -12.17
CA GLU A 251 -10.26 14.02 -13.39
C GLU A 251 -9.22 15.12 -13.17
N GLU A 252 -9.26 15.81 -12.04
CA GLU A 252 -8.28 16.85 -11.71
C GLU A 252 -6.90 16.25 -11.42
N GLN A 253 -6.85 15.14 -10.72
CA GLN A 253 -5.61 14.39 -10.49
C GLN A 253 -5.00 13.96 -11.83
N ILE A 254 -5.80 13.38 -12.73
CA ILE A 254 -5.36 12.92 -14.06
C ILE A 254 -4.86 14.09 -14.92
N ARG A 255 -5.50 15.26 -14.87
CA ARG A 255 -4.99 16.48 -15.54
C ARG A 255 -3.60 16.87 -15.00
N ASN A 256 -3.32 16.60 -13.72
CA ASN A 256 -2.04 16.82 -13.07
C ASN A 256 -1.13 15.57 -13.09
N PHE A 257 -1.36 14.63 -14.00
CA PHE A 257 -0.55 13.43 -14.24
C PHE A 257 -0.36 12.54 -13.00
N ARG A 258 -1.37 12.43 -12.14
CA ARG A 258 -1.37 11.50 -11.00
C ARG A 258 -2.72 10.84 -10.79
N ILE A 259 -2.72 9.70 -10.08
CA ILE A 259 -3.92 9.01 -9.57
C ILE A 259 -3.60 8.52 -8.17
N ASN A 260 -4.37 8.96 -7.19
CA ASN A 260 -4.28 8.51 -5.82
C ASN A 260 -5.27 7.35 -5.56
N LEU A 261 -4.75 6.21 -5.10
CA LEU A 261 -5.56 5.04 -4.73
C LEU A 261 -5.65 4.83 -3.22
N ASP A 262 -5.05 5.68 -2.39
CA ASP A 262 -5.28 5.65 -0.95
C ASP A 262 -6.63 6.26 -0.60
N ALA A 263 -7.51 5.46 -0.05
CA ALA A 263 -8.85 5.86 0.39
C ALA A 263 -8.97 5.98 1.92
N GLY A 264 -7.85 5.90 2.64
CA GLY A 264 -7.84 5.94 4.10
C GLY A 264 -8.46 4.69 4.74
N SER A 265 -8.19 3.50 4.19
CA SER A 265 -8.88 2.23 4.49
C SER A 265 -9.09 1.95 5.98
N GLY A 266 -8.09 2.26 6.82
CA GLY A 266 -8.16 2.07 8.27
C GLY A 266 -9.21 2.96 8.96
N LYS A 267 -9.55 4.14 8.41
CA LYS A 267 -10.52 5.08 8.98
C LYS A 267 -11.87 5.01 8.29
N THR A 268 -11.86 5.05 6.97
CA THR A 268 -13.06 5.22 6.15
C THR A 268 -13.80 3.91 5.88
N GLY A 269 -13.11 2.77 5.98
CA GLY A 269 -13.62 1.49 5.49
C GLY A 269 -13.63 1.38 3.97
N LEU A 270 -12.93 2.27 3.25
CA LEU A 270 -12.83 2.26 1.79
C LEU A 270 -11.46 1.78 1.35
N ALA A 271 -11.39 1.05 0.23
CA ALA A 271 -10.15 0.76 -0.49
C ALA A 271 -10.39 0.88 -1.99
N LYS A 272 -9.36 1.27 -2.73
CA LYS A 272 -9.44 1.45 -4.19
C LYS A 272 -8.55 0.48 -4.93
N MET A 273 -9.03 0.07 -6.10
CA MET A 273 -8.26 -0.61 -7.14
C MET A 273 -8.45 0.11 -8.47
N ALA A 274 -7.40 0.24 -9.26
CA ALA A 274 -7.46 0.75 -10.62
C ALA A 274 -7.05 -0.33 -11.62
N VAL A 275 -7.80 -0.47 -12.70
CA VAL A 275 -7.55 -1.40 -13.80
C VAL A 275 -7.19 -0.60 -15.05
N PHE A 276 -5.94 -0.71 -15.48
CA PHE A 276 -5.39 0.02 -16.62
C PHE A 276 -5.35 -0.87 -17.87
N ARG A 277 -5.81 -0.34 -19.02
CA ARG A 277 -5.75 -0.99 -20.33
C ARG A 277 -5.36 0.04 -21.40
N GLY A 278 -4.07 0.16 -21.67
CA GLY A 278 -3.56 1.25 -22.50
C GLY A 278 -3.77 2.60 -21.78
N ALA A 279 -4.48 3.54 -22.40
CA ALA A 279 -4.83 4.83 -21.82
C ALA A 279 -6.16 4.82 -21.04
N GLU A 280 -6.92 3.74 -21.07
CA GLU A 280 -8.14 3.63 -20.26
C GLU A 280 -7.80 3.17 -18.83
N VAL A 281 -8.41 3.80 -17.84
CA VAL A 281 -8.38 3.36 -16.45
C VAL A 281 -9.78 3.25 -15.88
N LYS A 282 -10.09 2.12 -15.23
CA LYS A 282 -11.29 1.92 -14.42
C LYS A 282 -10.90 1.91 -12.95
N VAL A 283 -11.38 2.86 -12.17
CA VAL A 283 -11.19 2.93 -10.71
C VAL A 283 -12.40 2.32 -10.03
N LEU A 284 -12.14 1.42 -9.10
CA LEU A 284 -13.11 0.66 -8.32
C LEU A 284 -12.94 1.01 -6.86
N THR A 285 -14.04 1.21 -6.14
CA THR A 285 -14.02 1.44 -4.68
C THR A 285 -14.78 0.33 -3.97
N ALA A 286 -14.10 -0.33 -3.03
CA ALA A 286 -14.69 -1.26 -2.08
C ALA A 286 -15.05 -0.53 -0.79
N LEU A 287 -16.19 -0.87 -0.19
CA LEU A 287 -16.65 -0.39 1.11
C LEU A 287 -16.86 -1.58 2.04
N GLY A 288 -16.29 -1.50 3.23
CA GLY A 288 -16.52 -2.41 4.36
C GLY A 288 -16.76 -1.64 5.65
N PRO A 289 -16.90 -2.31 6.79
CA PRO A 289 -17.02 -1.66 8.09
C PRO A 289 -15.75 -0.84 8.41
N THR A 290 -15.87 0.24 9.16
CA THR A 290 -14.70 0.97 9.66
C THR A 290 -13.96 0.18 10.74
N ASN A 291 -12.68 0.48 11.01
CA ASN A 291 -11.95 -0.18 12.10
C ASN A 291 -12.64 -0.01 13.45
N ALA A 292 -13.23 1.15 13.71
CA ALA A 292 -14.01 1.38 14.93
C ALA A 292 -15.24 0.47 15.07
N MET A 293 -15.87 0.09 13.95
CA MET A 293 -16.99 -0.89 13.95
C MET A 293 -16.48 -2.31 14.16
N LEU A 294 -15.35 -2.67 13.55
CA LEU A 294 -14.73 -3.99 13.70
C LEU A 294 -14.26 -4.23 15.14
N SER A 295 -13.62 -3.25 15.78
CA SER A 295 -13.17 -3.35 17.17
C SER A 295 -14.33 -3.56 18.16
N ARG A 296 -15.49 -2.92 17.93
CA ARG A 296 -16.70 -3.09 18.78
C ARG A 296 -17.36 -4.46 18.62
N ALA A 297 -17.14 -5.13 17.51
CA ALA A 297 -17.73 -6.44 17.25
C ALA A 297 -16.90 -7.60 17.87
N GLN A 298 -15.69 -7.32 18.32
CA GLN A 298 -14.76 -8.29 18.93
C GLN A 298 -14.73 -8.21 20.48
N GLY A 299 -15.27 -7.17 21.10
CA GLY A 299 -15.41 -6.97 22.55
C GLY A 299 -16.83 -7.27 23.00
#